data_6b9f0845db3dce140298fcecde2fcdb5
#
_entry.id   6b9f0845db3dce140298fcecde2fcdb5
#
_cell.length_a   1.000
_cell.length_b   1.000
_cell.length_c   1.000
_cell.angle_alpha   90.00
_cell.angle_beta   90.00
_cell.angle_gamma   90.00
#
_symmetry.space_group_name_H-M   'P 1'
#
loop_
_entity.id
_entity.type
_entity.pdbx_description
1 polymer ?
#
loop_
_entity_poly.entity_id
_entity_poly.type
_entity_poly.pdbx_seq_one_letter_code
_entity_poly.pdbx_strand_id
1 'polypeptide(L)'
;IFFMALSLVLVSFSCTGPLVGVVLVKAASGEILDPVIGMFGFALSLSIPFVLFALFPNWLSSLPKSGGWLNSIKVVLGFLEIAFAFYYLSKADLIDGEAFISREMFIAIWIMIFGSLTLYLLGFIKFSHDSDIKHLSVSRFSLALITGVYTIYMIPALWGGPAKLMFGMPPDVNHAESQYGIGNSFYENNVSELMDEIEILQKLIIQSSNGEINEQDFDLQKKLQESRVLGPQRIKVFKNYEDGLKYAKLVNKPIMLDFTGHACVNCRQMESNIWSDSEIKRILKDELVVISLYVDETNKLPKEEQYETKLAGKNKKVRTIGDKWMVFQAEKYGNNSQPYYVFLDTSEKQLIENANYQDYGSVNLFKDWLNRGLKAFKE
;
A
#
# COMPACT_ATOMS: atom_id res chain seq x y z
N ILE A 1 15.94 34.72 14.00
CA ILE A 1 14.70 34.94 13.23
C ILE A 1 14.72 34.11 11.94
N PHE A 2 15.77 34.19 11.07
CA PHE A 2 15.85 33.44 9.82
C PHE A 2 15.73 31.90 10.01
N PHE A 3 16.50 31.31 10.89
CA PHE A 3 16.43 29.87 11.18
C PHE A 3 15.09 29.45 11.79
N MET A 4 14.45 30.30 12.59
CA MET A 4 13.11 30.02 13.12
C MET A 4 12.06 30.08 12.01
N ALA A 5 12.14 31.05 11.12
CA ALA A 5 11.24 31.13 9.95
C ALA A 5 11.45 29.97 8.99
N LEU A 6 12.69 29.61 8.70
CA LEU A 6 13.04 28.45 7.85
C LEU A 6 12.53 27.13 8.47
N SER A 7 12.75 26.93 9.76
CA SER A 7 12.26 25.78 10.51
C SER A 7 10.73 25.70 10.49
N LEU A 8 10.04 26.83 10.68
CA LEU A 8 8.58 26.90 10.64
C LEU A 8 8.03 26.54 9.24
N VAL A 9 8.68 27.04 8.18
CA VAL A 9 8.30 26.73 6.78
C VAL A 9 8.54 25.27 6.46
N LEU A 10 9.70 24.70 6.86
CA LEU A 10 10.00 23.27 6.63
C LEU A 10 9.02 22.36 7.35
N VAL A 11 8.70 22.65 8.61
CA VAL A 11 7.72 21.88 9.39
C VAL A 11 6.32 22.00 8.77
N SER A 12 5.89 23.21 8.40
CA SER A 12 4.60 23.43 7.74
C SER A 12 4.51 22.71 6.39
N PHE A 13 5.61 22.69 5.62
CA PHE A 13 5.66 21.99 4.34
C PHE A 13 5.62 20.47 4.50
N SER A 14 6.23 19.94 5.56
CA SER A 14 6.25 18.49 5.84
C SER A 14 4.85 17.92 6.07
N CYS A 15 3.96 18.63 6.78
CA CYS A 15 2.59 18.15 7.01
C CYS A 15 1.62 18.45 5.86
N THR A 16 1.91 19.43 4.99
CA THR A 16 1.07 19.77 3.83
C THR A 16 1.55 19.12 2.53
N GLY A 17 2.84 18.76 2.47
CA GLY A 17 3.48 18.16 1.28
C GLY A 17 2.74 16.95 0.68
N PRO A 18 2.32 15.97 1.48
CA PRO A 18 1.58 14.81 0.99
C PRO A 18 0.26 15.17 0.34
N LEU A 19 -0.48 16.10 0.93
CA LEU A 19 -1.78 16.54 0.42
C LEU A 19 -1.61 17.34 -0.87
N VAL A 20 -0.64 18.25 -0.90
CA VAL A 20 -0.28 19.03 -2.08
C VAL A 20 0.26 18.11 -3.18
N GLY A 21 1.05 17.09 -2.85
CA GLY A 21 1.57 16.11 -3.79
C GLY A 21 0.48 15.34 -4.52
N VAL A 22 -0.51 14.82 -3.78
CA VAL A 22 -1.67 14.13 -4.38
C VAL A 22 -2.46 15.04 -5.30
N VAL A 23 -2.67 16.30 -4.90
CA VAL A 23 -3.39 17.30 -5.69
C VAL A 23 -2.62 17.64 -6.97
N LEU A 24 -1.30 17.79 -6.89
CA LEU A 24 -0.44 18.06 -8.05
C LEU A 24 -0.41 16.88 -9.04
N VAL A 25 -0.35 15.65 -8.54
CA VAL A 25 -0.40 14.45 -9.40
C VAL A 25 -1.74 14.37 -10.13
N LYS A 26 -2.87 14.59 -9.45
CA LYS A 26 -4.19 14.68 -10.10
C LYS A 26 -4.28 15.81 -11.13
N ALA A 27 -3.72 16.97 -10.83
CA ALA A 27 -3.66 18.07 -11.79
C ALA A 27 -2.82 17.72 -13.03
N ALA A 28 -1.74 16.97 -12.85
CA ALA A 28 -0.88 16.51 -13.94
C ALA A 28 -1.54 15.44 -14.82
N SER A 29 -2.49 14.66 -14.28
CA SER A 29 -3.29 13.68 -15.03
C SER A 29 -4.45 14.32 -15.82
N GLY A 30 -4.63 15.64 -15.79
CA GLY A 30 -5.62 16.36 -16.59
C GLY A 30 -6.96 16.64 -15.89
N GLU A 31 -7.12 16.18 -14.67
CA GLU A 31 -8.29 16.51 -13.83
C GLU A 31 -8.07 17.89 -13.18
N ILE A 32 -8.77 18.92 -13.63
CA ILE A 32 -8.58 20.28 -13.11
C ILE A 32 -9.52 20.61 -11.96
N LEU A 33 -10.75 20.08 -11.97
CA LEU A 33 -11.79 20.41 -10.99
C LEU A 33 -11.51 19.90 -9.58
N ASP A 34 -11.13 18.63 -9.44
CA ASP A 34 -10.85 18.01 -8.14
C ASP A 34 -9.68 18.65 -7.40
N PRO A 35 -8.52 18.93 -8.06
CA PRO A 35 -7.42 19.67 -7.46
C PRO A 35 -7.81 21.07 -6.98
N VAL A 36 -8.61 21.80 -7.77
CA VAL A 36 -9.04 23.17 -7.42
C VAL A 36 -9.99 23.15 -6.22
N ILE A 37 -10.95 22.26 -6.19
CA ILE A 37 -11.88 22.11 -5.05
C ILE A 37 -11.14 21.65 -3.80
N GLY A 38 -10.23 20.71 -3.93
CA GLY A 38 -9.40 20.20 -2.83
C GLY A 38 -8.50 21.28 -2.22
N MET A 39 -7.79 22.05 -3.06
CA MET A 39 -6.94 23.16 -2.60
C MET A 39 -7.75 24.31 -1.99
N PHE A 40 -8.90 24.63 -2.57
CA PHE A 40 -9.80 25.66 -2.03
C PHE A 40 -10.35 25.24 -0.67
N GLY A 41 -10.82 23.99 -0.53
CA GLY A 41 -11.31 23.44 0.75
C GLY A 41 -10.22 23.43 1.83
N PHE A 42 -8.98 23.05 1.45
CA PHE A 42 -7.82 23.09 2.34
C PHE A 42 -7.48 24.52 2.80
N ALA A 43 -7.40 25.46 1.87
CA ALA A 43 -7.11 26.86 2.18
C ALA A 43 -8.21 27.48 3.07
N LEU A 44 -9.49 27.19 2.78
CA LEU A 44 -10.63 27.61 3.58
C LEU A 44 -10.57 27.04 5.01
N SER A 45 -10.29 25.74 5.15
CA SER A 45 -10.17 25.07 6.45
C SER A 45 -9.08 25.66 7.31
N LEU A 46 -7.92 26.00 6.73
CA LEU A 46 -6.83 26.66 7.43
C LEU A 46 -7.14 28.11 7.81
N SER A 47 -7.88 28.84 6.95
CA SER A 47 -8.16 30.25 7.20
C SER A 47 -9.26 30.47 8.25
N ILE A 48 -10.22 29.55 8.41
CA ILE A 48 -11.35 29.69 9.36
C ILE A 48 -10.89 29.98 10.79
N PRO A 49 -9.95 29.25 11.43
CA PRO A 49 -9.51 29.56 12.78
C PRO A 49 -8.93 30.97 12.91
N PHE A 50 -8.13 31.40 11.93
CA PHE A 50 -7.53 32.73 11.96
C PHE A 50 -8.55 33.84 11.79
N VAL A 51 -9.53 33.64 10.91
CA VAL A 51 -10.65 34.59 10.71
C VAL A 51 -11.49 34.67 11.98
N LEU A 52 -11.81 33.54 12.63
CA LEU A 52 -12.55 33.51 13.90
C LEU A 52 -11.80 34.25 15.01
N PHE A 53 -10.48 34.06 15.14
CA PHE A 53 -9.68 34.79 16.12
C PHE A 53 -9.57 36.28 15.82
N ALA A 54 -9.56 36.65 14.52
CA ALA A 54 -9.54 38.06 14.14
C ALA A 54 -10.90 38.75 14.39
N LEU A 55 -12.01 38.05 14.19
CA LEU A 55 -13.37 38.58 14.43
C LEU A 55 -13.72 38.62 15.92
N PHE A 56 -13.20 37.68 16.70
CA PHE A 56 -13.50 37.56 18.14
C PHE A 56 -12.23 37.59 19.01
N PRO A 57 -11.52 38.74 19.10
CA PRO A 57 -10.28 38.82 19.85
C PRO A 57 -10.45 38.53 21.35
N ASN A 58 -11.65 38.75 21.89
CA ASN A 58 -11.97 38.43 23.30
C ASN A 58 -11.99 36.90 23.56
N TRP A 59 -12.21 36.10 22.56
CA TRP A 59 -12.12 34.63 22.65
C TRP A 59 -10.68 34.18 22.90
N LEU A 60 -9.72 34.84 22.25
CA LEU A 60 -8.31 34.58 22.43
C LEU A 60 -7.83 34.96 23.88
N SER A 61 -8.39 36.01 24.46
CA SER A 61 -8.07 36.42 25.81
C SER A 61 -8.69 35.54 26.90
N SER A 62 -9.76 34.78 26.58
CA SER A 62 -10.39 33.83 27.49
C SER A 62 -9.75 32.43 27.45
N LEU A 63 -8.86 32.16 26.49
CA LEU A 63 -8.07 30.93 26.51
C LEU A 63 -7.13 30.93 27.72
N PRO A 64 -7.09 29.82 28.50
CA PRO A 64 -6.28 29.74 29.67
C PRO A 64 -4.82 30.08 29.33
N LYS A 65 -4.28 31.15 29.92
CA LYS A 65 -2.87 31.55 29.80
C LYS A 65 -1.91 30.52 30.44
N SER A 66 -2.41 29.38 30.89
CA SER A 66 -1.63 28.29 31.44
C SER A 66 -0.90 27.54 30.36
N GLY A 67 0.38 27.74 30.18
CA GLY A 67 1.27 27.19 29.17
C GLY A 67 1.30 25.66 29.06
N GLY A 68 0.70 24.91 29.99
CA GLY A 68 0.73 23.45 30.03
C GLY A 68 -0.09 22.76 28.90
N TRP A 69 -1.25 23.33 28.52
CA TRP A 69 -2.08 22.77 27.43
C TRP A 69 -1.41 22.91 26.07
N LEU A 70 -0.88 24.08 25.76
CA LEU A 70 -0.19 24.34 24.48
C LEU A 70 1.07 23.49 24.36
N ASN A 71 1.80 23.26 25.46
CA ASN A 71 2.96 22.38 25.45
C ASN A 71 2.57 20.94 25.19
N SER A 72 1.49 20.45 25.78
CA SER A 72 0.99 19.11 25.51
C SER A 72 0.62 18.89 24.03
N ILE A 73 0.00 19.88 23.37
CA ILE A 73 -0.29 19.83 21.93
C ILE A 73 1.01 19.76 21.12
N LYS A 74 2.01 20.59 21.43
CA LYS A 74 3.30 20.56 20.72
C LYS A 74 3.97 19.19 20.81
N VAL A 75 3.94 18.56 21.98
CA VAL A 75 4.52 17.24 22.19
C VAL A 75 3.75 16.17 21.40
N VAL A 76 2.40 16.20 21.42
CA VAL A 76 1.57 15.27 20.63
C VAL A 76 1.87 15.39 19.14
N LEU A 77 1.92 16.63 18.62
CA LEU A 77 2.27 16.87 17.22
C LEU A 77 3.68 16.39 16.89
N GLY A 78 4.65 16.58 17.78
CA GLY A 78 6.02 16.08 17.61
C GLY A 78 6.07 14.54 17.49
N PHE A 79 5.30 13.80 18.30
CA PHE A 79 5.20 12.34 18.16
C PHE A 79 4.58 11.93 16.82
N LEU A 80 3.56 12.65 16.36
CA LEU A 80 2.94 12.39 15.04
C LEU A 80 3.92 12.69 13.90
N GLU A 81 4.69 13.77 13.97
CA GLU A 81 5.72 14.09 12.98
C GLU A 81 6.80 13.00 12.91
N ILE A 82 7.24 12.47 14.04
CA ILE A 82 8.19 11.35 14.07
C ILE A 82 7.59 10.12 13.41
N ALA A 83 6.32 9.77 13.69
CA ALA A 83 5.64 8.65 13.07
C ALA A 83 5.56 8.80 11.53
N PHE A 84 5.21 9.99 11.05
CA PHE A 84 5.17 10.28 9.61
C PHE A 84 6.58 10.31 8.99
N ALA A 85 7.59 10.79 9.68
CA ALA A 85 8.97 10.76 9.19
C ALA A 85 9.42 9.31 8.92
N PHE A 86 9.17 8.39 9.87
CA PHE A 86 9.45 6.96 9.65
C PHE A 86 8.59 6.33 8.55
N TYR A 87 7.35 6.76 8.39
CA TYR A 87 6.51 6.33 7.28
C TYR A 87 7.13 6.69 5.92
N TYR A 88 7.55 7.95 5.72
CA TYR A 88 8.18 8.38 4.47
C TYR A 88 9.55 7.74 4.24
N LEU A 89 10.33 7.57 5.32
CA LEU A 89 11.61 6.88 5.25
C LEU A 89 11.42 5.42 4.79
N SER A 90 10.45 4.72 5.36
CA SER A 90 10.12 3.35 4.92
C SER A 90 9.65 3.29 3.47
N LYS A 91 8.88 4.29 2.99
CA LYS A 91 8.47 4.33 1.56
C LYS A 91 9.65 4.59 0.63
N ALA A 92 10.59 5.47 1.01
CA ALA A 92 11.81 5.71 0.24
C ALA A 92 12.68 4.45 0.15
N ASP A 93 12.87 3.76 1.28
CA ASP A 93 13.62 2.52 1.38
C ASP A 93 13.05 1.39 0.50
N LEU A 94 11.71 1.27 0.46
CA LEU A 94 11.02 0.32 -0.41
C LEU A 94 11.23 0.62 -1.91
N ILE A 95 11.29 1.90 -2.29
CA ILE A 95 11.50 2.31 -3.67
C ILE A 95 12.95 2.06 -4.11
N ASP A 96 13.92 2.28 -3.22
CA ASP A 96 15.34 2.01 -3.51
C ASP A 96 15.66 0.51 -3.63
N GLY A 97 14.72 -0.36 -3.23
CA GLY A 97 14.83 -1.82 -3.42
C GLY A 97 15.68 -2.55 -2.38
N GLU A 98 16.27 -1.82 -1.42
CA GLU A 98 17.08 -2.43 -0.36
C GLU A 98 16.21 -3.00 0.78
N ALA A 99 14.98 -2.47 0.96
CA ALA A 99 13.98 -2.90 1.94
C ALA A 99 14.57 -3.14 3.35
N PHE A 100 15.45 -2.23 3.78
CA PHE A 100 16.14 -2.31 5.07
C PHE A 100 15.16 -2.22 6.25
N ILE A 101 14.08 -1.40 6.09
CA ILE A 101 13.03 -1.28 7.09
C ILE A 101 11.98 -2.36 6.81
N SER A 102 12.11 -3.49 7.48
CA SER A 102 11.13 -4.57 7.40
C SER A 102 9.76 -4.14 7.91
N ARG A 103 8.74 -4.92 7.56
CA ARG A 103 7.37 -4.69 8.04
C ARG A 103 7.28 -4.69 9.57
N GLU A 104 7.92 -5.64 10.21
CA GLU A 104 7.95 -5.81 11.66
C GLU A 104 8.69 -4.63 12.33
N MET A 105 9.82 -4.23 11.77
CA MET A 105 10.59 -3.08 12.25
C MET A 105 9.78 -1.79 12.18
N PHE A 106 9.06 -1.55 11.08
CA PHE A 106 8.16 -0.41 10.94
C PHE A 106 7.08 -0.41 12.03
N ILE A 107 6.40 -1.55 12.21
CA ILE A 107 5.32 -1.69 13.21
C ILE A 107 5.87 -1.53 14.63
N ALA A 108 7.04 -2.10 14.94
CA ALA A 108 7.68 -1.96 16.25
C ALA A 108 8.01 -0.50 16.58
N ILE A 109 8.54 0.26 15.63
CA ILE A 109 8.83 1.68 15.78
C ILE A 109 7.52 2.45 16.06
N TRP A 110 6.46 2.17 15.33
CA TRP A 110 5.16 2.81 15.54
C TRP A 110 4.54 2.47 16.89
N ILE A 111 4.64 1.22 17.35
CA ILE A 111 4.23 0.80 18.70
C ILE A 111 4.99 1.61 19.76
N MET A 112 6.30 1.79 19.61
CA MET A 112 7.11 2.56 20.53
C MET A 112 6.72 4.05 20.53
N ILE A 113 6.46 4.65 19.38
CA ILE A 113 6.06 6.05 19.26
C ILE A 113 4.70 6.28 19.92
N PHE A 114 3.67 5.51 19.52
CA PHE A 114 2.31 5.68 20.06
C PHE A 114 2.19 5.20 21.52
N GLY A 115 2.94 4.20 21.92
CA GLY A 115 3.05 3.75 23.30
C GLY A 115 3.68 4.82 24.19
N SER A 116 4.78 5.44 23.75
CA SER A 116 5.42 6.56 24.46
C SER A 116 4.50 7.78 24.54
N LEU A 117 3.75 8.07 23.47
CA LEU A 117 2.73 9.13 23.48
C LEU A 117 1.63 8.84 24.50
N THR A 118 1.16 7.58 24.56
CA THR A 118 0.16 7.16 25.56
C THR A 118 0.67 7.37 26.99
N LEU A 119 1.90 6.92 27.27
CA LEU A 119 2.55 7.10 28.59
C LEU A 119 2.75 8.58 28.92
N TYR A 120 3.09 9.41 27.95
CA TYR A 120 3.18 10.87 28.10
C TYR A 120 1.81 11.48 28.47
N LEU A 121 0.76 11.11 27.75
CA LEU A 121 -0.59 11.60 27.99
C LEU A 121 -1.12 11.19 29.38
N LEU A 122 -0.78 9.96 29.83
CA LEU A 122 -1.09 9.49 31.17
C LEU A 122 -0.25 10.14 32.27
N GLY A 123 0.83 10.88 31.91
CA GLY A 123 1.69 11.59 32.83
C GLY A 123 2.84 10.77 33.43
N PHE A 124 3.08 9.55 32.92
CA PHE A 124 4.24 8.74 33.31
C PHE A 124 5.55 9.30 32.75
N ILE A 125 5.52 9.88 31.56
CA ILE A 125 6.65 10.56 30.93
C ILE A 125 6.44 12.05 31.06
N LYS A 126 7.48 12.79 31.54
CA LYS A 126 7.48 14.25 31.65
C LYS A 126 8.71 14.81 30.97
N PHE A 127 8.55 15.88 30.20
CA PHE A 127 9.65 16.64 29.60
C PHE A 127 9.95 17.89 30.44
N SER A 128 11.12 18.47 30.25
CA SER A 128 11.63 19.58 31.09
C SER A 128 10.76 20.84 31.11
N HIS A 129 9.87 21.02 30.16
CA HIS A 129 8.97 22.18 30.06
C HIS A 129 7.51 21.83 30.38
N ASP A 130 7.24 20.63 30.89
CA ASP A 130 5.89 20.24 31.29
C ASP A 130 5.53 20.77 32.65
N SER A 131 4.28 21.24 32.79
CA SER A 131 3.70 21.60 34.08
C SER A 131 3.39 20.34 34.89
N ASP A 132 3.50 20.41 36.21
CA ASP A 132 3.10 19.32 37.09
C ASP A 132 1.62 19.00 36.96
N ILE A 133 1.33 17.75 36.60
CA ILE A 133 -0.02 17.24 36.41
C ILE A 133 -0.50 16.70 37.75
N LYS A 134 -1.29 17.49 38.47
CA LYS A 134 -1.93 17.03 39.71
C LYS A 134 -3.15 16.15 39.46
N HIS A 135 -3.88 16.41 38.34
CA HIS A 135 -5.07 15.67 37.94
C HIS A 135 -5.10 15.55 36.40
N LEU A 136 -5.50 14.40 35.90
CA LEU A 136 -5.73 14.17 34.46
C LEU A 136 -7.04 14.83 34.07
N SER A 137 -7.04 15.68 33.04
CA SER A 137 -8.29 16.17 32.44
C SER A 137 -8.95 15.05 31.59
N VAL A 138 -10.28 15.10 31.51
CA VAL A 138 -11.06 14.11 30.73
C VAL A 138 -10.58 14.04 29.28
N SER A 139 -10.31 15.18 28.64
CA SER A 139 -9.82 15.24 27.26
C SER A 139 -8.45 14.57 27.08
N ARG A 140 -7.53 14.80 28.04
CA ARG A 140 -6.20 14.18 28.02
C ARG A 140 -6.28 12.66 28.21
N PHE A 141 -7.14 12.22 29.15
CA PHE A 141 -7.38 10.80 29.38
C PHE A 141 -8.04 10.12 28.17
N SER A 142 -9.04 10.77 27.53
CA SER A 142 -9.68 10.23 26.32
C SER A 142 -8.68 10.08 25.17
N LEU A 143 -7.78 11.05 25.00
CA LEU A 143 -6.74 10.96 23.96
C LEU A 143 -5.73 9.85 24.29
N ALA A 144 -5.35 9.69 25.57
CA ALA A 144 -4.51 8.58 26.01
C ALA A 144 -5.16 7.21 25.76
N LEU A 145 -6.47 7.11 25.98
CA LEU A 145 -7.22 5.88 25.69
C LEU A 145 -7.21 5.54 24.20
N ILE A 146 -7.46 6.53 23.33
CA ILE A 146 -7.45 6.34 21.87
C ILE A 146 -6.06 5.88 21.40
N THR A 147 -5.00 6.56 21.81
CA THR A 147 -3.62 6.21 21.44
C THR A 147 -3.19 4.87 22.01
N GLY A 148 -3.62 4.54 23.24
CA GLY A 148 -3.36 3.26 23.89
C GLY A 148 -4.05 2.09 23.21
N VAL A 149 -5.33 2.23 22.86
CA VAL A 149 -6.08 1.21 22.07
C VAL A 149 -5.42 1.01 20.72
N TYR A 150 -5.02 2.08 20.04
CA TYR A 150 -4.31 1.99 18.76
C TYR A 150 -2.97 1.26 18.91
N THR A 151 -2.21 1.54 19.98
CA THR A 151 -0.95 0.86 20.29
C THR A 151 -1.16 -0.65 20.49
N ILE A 152 -2.15 -1.02 21.33
CA ILE A 152 -2.47 -2.44 21.58
C ILE A 152 -2.94 -3.14 20.29
N TYR A 153 -3.73 -2.45 19.47
CA TYR A 153 -4.18 -2.97 18.18
C TYR A 153 -3.02 -3.29 17.22
N MET A 154 -1.91 -2.54 17.28
CA MET A 154 -0.74 -2.81 16.44
C MET A 154 0.08 -4.02 16.88
N ILE A 155 0.01 -4.42 18.15
CA ILE A 155 0.83 -5.51 18.70
C ILE A 155 0.65 -6.84 17.93
N PRO A 156 -0.57 -7.34 17.64
CA PRO A 156 -0.76 -8.55 16.85
C PRO A 156 -0.18 -8.49 15.43
N ALA A 157 -0.02 -7.30 14.88
CA ALA A 157 0.52 -7.12 13.55
C ALA A 157 2.03 -7.44 13.45
N LEU A 158 2.77 -7.42 14.58
CA LEU A 158 4.14 -7.94 14.68
C LEU A 158 4.21 -9.44 14.40
N TRP A 159 3.15 -10.18 14.66
CA TRP A 159 3.04 -11.63 14.42
C TRP A 159 2.20 -11.96 13.19
N GLY A 160 2.18 -11.07 12.20
CA GLY A 160 1.47 -11.30 10.94
C GLY A 160 -0.04 -11.06 11.00
N GLY A 161 -0.57 -10.52 12.09
CA GLY A 161 -1.98 -10.14 12.20
C GLY A 161 -2.36 -9.03 11.21
N PRO A 162 -3.65 -8.95 10.81
CA PRO A 162 -4.10 -7.93 9.88
C PRO A 162 -4.05 -6.54 10.53
N ALA A 163 -3.30 -5.61 9.93
CA ALA A 163 -3.17 -4.23 10.40
C ALA A 163 -4.14 -3.29 9.67
N LYS A 164 -5.43 -3.64 9.57
CA LYS A 164 -6.43 -2.90 8.75
C LYS A 164 -6.54 -1.42 9.12
N LEU A 165 -6.49 -1.07 10.41
CA LEU A 165 -6.54 0.32 10.88
C LEU A 165 -5.28 1.13 10.55
N MET A 166 -4.20 0.50 10.12
CA MET A 166 -3.00 1.21 9.67
C MET A 166 -3.11 1.67 8.20
N PHE A 167 -4.27 1.47 7.54
CA PHE A 167 -4.59 2.00 6.21
C PHE A 167 -3.53 1.73 5.13
N GLY A 168 -2.84 0.58 5.18
CA GLY A 168 -1.81 0.24 4.20
C GLY A 168 -0.50 1.03 4.35
N MET A 169 -0.25 1.67 5.50
CA MET A 169 1.00 2.37 5.77
C MET A 169 2.21 1.43 5.94
N PRO A 170 2.10 0.28 6.62
CA PRO A 170 3.22 -0.65 6.74
C PRO A 170 3.66 -1.19 5.37
N PRO A 171 4.94 -1.57 5.23
CA PRO A 171 5.40 -2.35 4.08
C PRO A 171 4.54 -3.58 3.83
N ASP A 172 4.56 -4.07 2.59
CA ASP A 172 3.89 -5.31 2.20
C ASP A 172 4.43 -6.51 3.01
N VAL A 173 3.62 -7.56 3.12
CA VAL A 173 4.01 -8.82 3.76
C VAL A 173 5.24 -9.47 3.11
N ASN A 174 5.53 -9.17 1.84
CA ASN A 174 6.74 -9.63 1.15
C ASN A 174 8.03 -9.00 1.69
N HIS A 175 7.93 -7.89 2.43
CA HIS A 175 9.02 -7.22 3.13
C HIS A 175 9.03 -7.50 4.63
N ALA A 176 8.35 -8.56 5.06
CA ALA A 176 8.42 -9.07 6.42
C ALA A 176 9.73 -9.84 6.64
N GLU A 177 10.35 -9.70 7.81
CA GLU A 177 11.54 -10.49 8.20
C GLU A 177 11.22 -11.98 8.23
N SER A 178 9.99 -12.31 8.58
CA SER A 178 9.47 -13.66 8.54
C SER A 178 8.22 -13.69 7.66
N GLN A 179 8.30 -14.36 6.54
CA GLN A 179 7.15 -14.57 5.66
C GLN A 179 5.99 -15.30 6.36
N TYR A 180 6.27 -15.91 7.51
CA TYR A 180 5.35 -16.74 8.27
C TYR A 180 4.79 -16.06 9.53
N GLY A 181 5.30 -14.85 9.89
CA GLY A 181 4.96 -14.17 11.14
C GLY A 181 5.35 -14.98 12.39
N ILE A 182 5.65 -14.31 13.49
CA ILE A 182 6.05 -14.99 14.75
C ILE A 182 4.85 -15.69 15.44
N GLY A 183 3.68 -15.73 14.89
CA GLY A 183 2.50 -16.28 15.58
C GLY A 183 1.73 -17.34 14.83
N ASN A 184 2.01 -17.51 13.56
CA ASN A 184 1.55 -18.68 12.82
C ASN A 184 2.66 -19.71 12.91
N SER A 185 2.36 -20.86 13.47
CA SER A 185 3.37 -21.91 13.62
C SER A 185 4.03 -22.14 12.27
N PHE A 186 5.35 -22.10 12.25
CA PHE A 186 6.20 -22.43 11.12
C PHE A 186 5.77 -23.72 10.39
N TYR A 187 5.18 -24.65 11.14
CA TYR A 187 4.67 -25.90 10.64
C TYR A 187 3.37 -25.80 9.84
N GLU A 188 2.39 -25.03 10.29
CA GLU A 188 1.06 -25.00 9.67
C GLU A 188 1.07 -24.31 8.29
N ASN A 189 1.94 -23.33 8.14
CA ASN A 189 2.08 -22.59 6.89
C ASN A 189 2.92 -23.32 5.84
N ASN A 190 3.99 -24.01 6.26
CA ASN A 190 4.78 -24.85 5.39
C ASN A 190 4.00 -26.08 4.92
N VAL A 191 3.20 -26.68 5.79
CA VAL A 191 2.37 -27.83 5.43
C VAL A 191 1.29 -27.43 4.41
N SER A 192 0.60 -26.32 4.61
CA SER A 192 -0.40 -25.83 3.64
C SER A 192 0.24 -25.51 2.29
N GLU A 193 1.40 -24.87 2.27
CA GLU A 193 2.11 -24.50 1.03
C GLU A 193 2.66 -25.75 0.32
N LEU A 194 3.21 -26.70 1.08
CA LEU A 194 3.64 -27.99 0.56
C LEU A 194 2.46 -28.84 0.04
N MET A 195 1.32 -28.81 0.72
CA MET A 195 0.12 -29.51 0.27
C MET A 195 -0.40 -28.92 -1.05
N ASP A 196 -0.41 -27.60 -1.18
CA ASP A 196 -0.78 -26.91 -2.43
C ASP A 196 0.20 -27.30 -3.58
N GLU A 197 1.51 -27.35 -3.29
CA GLU A 197 2.52 -27.79 -4.29
C GLU A 197 2.36 -29.26 -4.66
N ILE A 198 2.13 -30.12 -3.69
CA ILE A 198 1.88 -31.54 -3.93
C ILE A 198 0.62 -31.73 -4.77
N GLU A 199 -0.48 -31.03 -4.48
CA GLU A 199 -1.71 -31.12 -5.27
C GLU A 199 -1.50 -30.68 -6.73
N ILE A 200 -0.75 -29.60 -6.93
CA ILE A 200 -0.42 -29.15 -8.28
C ILE A 200 0.45 -30.15 -9.01
N LEU A 201 1.50 -30.66 -8.36
CA LEU A 201 2.39 -31.67 -8.95
C LEU A 201 1.64 -32.97 -9.26
N GLN A 202 0.70 -33.40 -8.39
CA GLN A 202 -0.14 -34.56 -8.62
C GLN A 202 -1.03 -34.38 -9.86
N LYS A 203 -1.67 -33.20 -9.99
CA LYS A 203 -2.46 -32.88 -11.19
C LYS A 203 -1.62 -32.92 -12.46
N LEU A 204 -0.40 -32.34 -12.43
CA LEU A 204 0.53 -32.36 -13.54
C LEU A 204 0.96 -33.79 -13.93
N ILE A 205 1.29 -34.62 -12.93
CA ILE A 205 1.66 -36.02 -13.16
C ILE A 205 0.50 -36.79 -13.80
N ILE A 206 -0.73 -36.58 -13.34
CA ILE A 206 -1.93 -37.21 -13.90
C ILE A 206 -2.13 -36.77 -15.35
N GLN A 207 -2.02 -35.48 -15.65
CA GLN A 207 -2.16 -34.96 -17.02
C GLN A 207 -1.08 -35.51 -17.97
N SER A 208 0.16 -35.60 -17.47
CA SER A 208 1.26 -36.19 -18.23
C SER A 208 1.05 -37.69 -18.45
N SER A 209 0.60 -38.42 -17.45
CA SER A 209 0.34 -39.88 -17.55
C SER A 209 -0.83 -40.20 -18.47
N ASN A 210 -1.80 -39.29 -18.59
CA ASN A 210 -2.95 -39.43 -19.51
C ASN A 210 -2.62 -39.00 -20.94
N GLY A 211 -1.41 -38.49 -21.20
CA GLY A 211 -1.00 -37.98 -22.51
C GLY A 211 -1.64 -36.64 -22.87
N GLU A 212 -2.19 -35.92 -21.91
CA GLU A 212 -2.81 -34.58 -22.08
C GLU A 212 -1.76 -33.50 -22.27
N ILE A 213 -0.55 -33.68 -21.70
CA ILE A 213 0.60 -32.79 -21.87
C ILE A 213 1.84 -33.59 -22.22
N ASN A 214 2.70 -33.04 -23.06
CA ASN A 214 3.99 -33.63 -23.39
C ASN A 214 5.05 -33.31 -22.31
N GLU A 215 6.18 -34.04 -22.36
CA GLU A 215 7.25 -33.87 -21.37
C GLU A 215 7.84 -32.45 -21.37
N GLN A 216 7.95 -31.81 -22.53
CA GLN A 216 8.47 -30.43 -22.64
C GLN A 216 7.52 -29.42 -22.01
N ASP A 217 6.21 -29.56 -22.22
CA ASP A 217 5.21 -28.71 -21.60
C ASP A 217 5.14 -28.92 -20.08
N PHE A 218 5.33 -30.16 -19.60
CA PHE A 218 5.43 -30.47 -18.19
C PHE A 218 6.61 -29.76 -17.53
N ASP A 219 7.81 -29.88 -18.11
CA ASP A 219 9.01 -29.23 -17.57
C ASP A 219 8.90 -27.70 -17.64
N LEU A 220 8.34 -27.17 -18.71
CA LEU A 220 8.10 -25.73 -18.83
C LEU A 220 7.09 -25.24 -17.78
N GLN A 221 5.99 -25.96 -17.59
CA GLN A 221 4.98 -25.59 -16.59
C GLN A 221 5.55 -25.63 -15.18
N LYS A 222 6.33 -26.66 -14.85
CA LYS A 222 7.03 -26.74 -13.55
C LYS A 222 7.98 -25.58 -13.34
N LYS A 223 8.83 -25.27 -14.33
CA LYS A 223 9.75 -24.12 -14.27
C LYS A 223 9.03 -22.79 -14.09
N LEU A 224 7.94 -22.57 -14.82
CA LEU A 224 7.12 -21.38 -14.69
C LEU A 224 6.41 -21.32 -13.34
N GLN A 225 5.97 -22.44 -12.80
CA GLN A 225 5.40 -22.51 -11.45
C GLN A 225 6.42 -22.08 -10.37
N GLU A 226 7.67 -22.53 -10.50
CA GLU A 226 8.75 -22.18 -9.60
C GLU A 226 9.15 -20.69 -9.71
N SER A 227 8.91 -20.04 -10.84
CA SER A 227 9.18 -18.61 -11.06
C SER A 227 8.12 -17.69 -10.44
N ARG A 228 7.01 -18.23 -9.92
CA ARG A 228 6.01 -17.45 -9.18
C ARG A 228 6.56 -17.05 -7.82
N VAL A 229 6.29 -15.81 -7.46
CA VAL A 229 6.66 -15.27 -6.14
C VAL A 229 5.43 -15.17 -5.25
N LEU A 230 5.66 -15.21 -3.95
CA LEU A 230 4.61 -14.97 -2.98
C LEU A 230 4.20 -13.51 -3.02
N GLY A 231 2.97 -13.26 -3.37
CA GLY A 231 2.34 -11.94 -3.40
C GLY A 231 1.47 -11.67 -2.18
N PRO A 232 0.70 -10.56 -2.21
CA PRO A 232 -0.22 -10.21 -1.14
C PRO A 232 -1.19 -11.34 -0.81
N GLN A 233 -1.58 -11.43 0.46
CA GLN A 233 -2.47 -12.48 0.98
C GLN A 233 -1.99 -13.92 0.69
N ARG A 234 -0.67 -14.11 0.45
CA ARG A 234 -0.06 -15.40 0.07
C ARG A 234 -0.58 -15.96 -1.25
N ILE A 235 -0.99 -15.09 -2.16
CA ILE A 235 -1.35 -15.47 -3.53
C ILE A 235 -0.06 -15.51 -4.34
N LYS A 236 0.25 -16.65 -4.97
CA LYS A 236 1.41 -16.76 -5.85
C LYS A 236 1.16 -15.98 -7.16
N VAL A 237 2.02 -15.01 -7.45
CA VAL A 237 1.91 -14.11 -8.60
C VAL A 237 3.15 -14.17 -9.49
N PHE A 238 3.00 -13.79 -10.75
CA PHE A 238 4.13 -13.54 -11.63
C PHE A 238 4.52 -12.07 -11.57
N LYS A 239 5.82 -11.77 -11.47
CA LYS A 239 6.37 -10.42 -11.67
C LYS A 239 6.84 -10.20 -13.11
N ASN A 240 7.03 -11.28 -13.87
CA ASN A 240 7.37 -11.24 -15.28
C ASN A 240 6.11 -11.46 -16.13
N TYR A 241 5.83 -10.51 -17.03
CA TYR A 241 4.65 -10.53 -17.88
C TYR A 241 4.62 -11.73 -18.83
N GLU A 242 5.76 -11.99 -19.50
CA GLU A 242 5.89 -13.06 -20.48
C GLU A 242 5.73 -14.45 -19.85
N ASP A 243 6.32 -14.66 -18.68
CA ASP A 243 6.23 -15.93 -17.96
C ASP A 243 4.79 -16.19 -17.49
N GLY A 244 4.13 -15.14 -16.99
CA GLY A 244 2.72 -15.22 -16.62
C GLY A 244 1.81 -15.56 -17.79
N LEU A 245 2.02 -14.96 -18.97
CA LEU A 245 1.29 -15.27 -20.19
C LEU A 245 1.51 -16.73 -20.65
N LYS A 246 2.76 -17.18 -20.67
CA LYS A 246 3.08 -18.57 -21.05
C LYS A 246 2.39 -19.55 -20.11
N TYR A 247 2.47 -19.29 -18.79
CA TYR A 247 1.82 -20.13 -17.81
C TYR A 247 0.29 -20.15 -17.97
N ALA A 248 -0.35 -19.00 -18.18
CA ALA A 248 -1.79 -18.89 -18.38
C ALA A 248 -2.27 -19.70 -19.59
N LYS A 249 -1.50 -19.67 -20.70
CA LYS A 249 -1.77 -20.50 -21.89
C LYS A 249 -1.68 -21.99 -21.58
N LEU A 250 -0.65 -22.44 -20.86
CA LEU A 250 -0.45 -23.86 -20.50
C LEU A 250 -1.55 -24.39 -19.58
N VAL A 251 -1.99 -23.59 -18.60
CA VAL A 251 -3.04 -24.01 -17.64
C VAL A 251 -4.45 -23.65 -18.08
N ASN A 252 -4.59 -22.98 -19.22
CA ASN A 252 -5.86 -22.48 -19.76
C ASN A 252 -6.70 -21.71 -18.73
N LYS A 253 -6.06 -20.72 -18.08
CA LYS A 253 -6.72 -19.84 -17.12
C LYS A 253 -6.67 -18.39 -17.58
N PRO A 254 -7.71 -17.57 -17.27
CA PRO A 254 -7.67 -16.15 -17.56
C PRO A 254 -6.64 -15.44 -16.68
N ILE A 255 -6.28 -14.24 -17.10
CA ILE A 255 -5.22 -13.45 -16.49
C ILE A 255 -5.82 -12.21 -15.83
N MET A 256 -5.40 -11.95 -14.62
CA MET A 256 -5.57 -10.64 -14.01
C MET A 256 -4.21 -9.92 -13.99
N LEU A 257 -4.07 -8.86 -14.82
CA LEU A 257 -2.96 -7.94 -14.66
C LEU A 257 -3.26 -7.02 -13.48
N ASP A 258 -2.28 -6.86 -12.63
CA ASP A 258 -2.30 -5.99 -11.47
C ASP A 258 -1.17 -4.96 -11.61
N PHE A 259 -1.49 -3.75 -12.08
CA PHE A 259 -0.55 -2.64 -12.05
C PHE A 259 -0.54 -2.05 -10.64
N THR A 260 0.55 -2.29 -9.95
CA THR A 260 0.75 -1.98 -8.54
C THR A 260 2.03 -1.17 -8.31
N GLY A 261 2.33 -0.85 -7.06
CA GLY A 261 3.57 -0.17 -6.68
C GLY A 261 3.96 -0.49 -5.24
N HIS A 262 5.25 -0.51 -4.94
CA HIS A 262 5.79 -0.71 -3.59
C HIS A 262 5.32 0.37 -2.62
N ALA A 263 5.29 1.64 -3.07
CA ALA A 263 4.84 2.78 -2.28
C ALA A 263 3.33 3.07 -2.39
N CYS A 264 2.58 2.29 -3.15
CA CYS A 264 1.17 2.53 -3.45
C CYS A 264 0.26 2.20 -2.26
N VAL A 265 -0.26 3.22 -1.57
CA VAL A 265 -1.16 3.07 -0.41
C VAL A 265 -2.49 2.40 -0.79
N ASN A 266 -3.11 2.82 -1.89
CA ASN A 266 -4.38 2.23 -2.35
C ASN A 266 -4.21 0.75 -2.74
N CYS A 267 -3.04 0.37 -3.29
CA CYS A 267 -2.73 -1.03 -3.57
C CYS A 267 -2.71 -1.84 -2.28
N ARG A 268 -2.02 -1.34 -1.23
CA ARG A 268 -2.00 -1.98 0.10
C ARG A 268 -3.39 -2.07 0.72
N GLN A 269 -4.26 -1.09 0.49
CA GLN A 269 -5.65 -1.13 0.96
C GLN A 269 -6.49 -2.20 0.23
N MET A 270 -6.36 -2.30 -1.09
CA MET A 270 -7.00 -3.39 -1.86
C MET A 270 -6.57 -4.75 -1.34
N GLU A 271 -5.28 -4.96 -1.18
CA GLU A 271 -4.70 -6.22 -0.74
C GLU A 271 -5.10 -6.60 0.69
N SER A 272 -5.10 -5.63 1.62
CA SER A 272 -5.40 -5.90 3.03
C SER A 272 -6.88 -6.00 3.34
N ASN A 273 -7.75 -5.25 2.63
CA ASN A 273 -9.16 -5.16 2.96
C ASN A 273 -10.06 -5.95 2.02
N ILE A 274 -9.64 -6.16 0.76
CA ILE A 274 -10.46 -6.75 -0.30
C ILE A 274 -9.93 -8.12 -0.70
N TRP A 275 -8.64 -8.26 -1.04
CA TRP A 275 -8.06 -9.56 -1.37
C TRP A 275 -8.02 -10.52 -0.18
N SER A 276 -8.13 -9.99 1.07
CA SER A 276 -8.24 -10.79 2.29
C SER A 276 -9.59 -11.49 2.46
N ASP A 277 -10.61 -11.14 1.66
CA ASP A 277 -11.88 -11.87 1.63
C ASP A 277 -11.66 -13.30 1.14
N SER A 278 -12.28 -14.28 1.80
CA SER A 278 -12.04 -15.69 1.54
C SER A 278 -12.40 -16.12 0.13
N GLU A 279 -13.48 -15.58 -0.43
CA GLU A 279 -13.94 -15.92 -1.78
C GLU A 279 -13.09 -15.26 -2.86
N ILE A 280 -12.76 -13.96 -2.67
CA ILE A 280 -11.85 -13.25 -3.56
C ILE A 280 -10.48 -13.95 -3.58
N LYS A 281 -9.95 -14.26 -2.39
CA LYS A 281 -8.67 -14.96 -2.24
C LYS A 281 -8.67 -16.30 -2.98
N ARG A 282 -9.75 -17.08 -2.85
CA ARG A 282 -9.92 -18.35 -3.57
C ARG A 282 -9.90 -18.13 -5.08
N ILE A 283 -10.67 -17.16 -5.58
CA ILE A 283 -10.71 -16.86 -7.02
C ILE A 283 -9.31 -16.49 -7.54
N LEU A 284 -8.62 -15.57 -6.86
CA LEU A 284 -7.29 -15.11 -7.25
C LEU A 284 -6.24 -16.23 -7.21
N LYS A 285 -6.36 -17.18 -6.27
CA LYS A 285 -5.44 -18.30 -6.11
C LYS A 285 -5.71 -19.42 -7.11
N ASP A 286 -6.98 -19.79 -7.28
CA ASP A 286 -7.35 -21.04 -7.91
C ASP A 286 -7.87 -20.87 -9.34
N GLU A 287 -8.53 -19.75 -9.66
CA GLU A 287 -9.22 -19.57 -10.96
C GLU A 287 -8.49 -18.63 -11.92
N LEU A 288 -7.51 -17.86 -11.44
CA LEU A 288 -6.79 -16.86 -12.21
C LEU A 288 -5.27 -17.09 -12.22
N VAL A 289 -4.63 -16.53 -13.24
CA VAL A 289 -3.19 -16.25 -13.22
C VAL A 289 -3.01 -14.76 -12.93
N VAL A 290 -2.45 -14.44 -11.79
CA VAL A 290 -2.20 -13.05 -11.38
C VAL A 290 -0.80 -12.65 -11.82
N ILE A 291 -0.70 -11.52 -12.55
CA ILE A 291 0.57 -10.92 -12.98
C ILE A 291 0.66 -9.53 -12.37
N SER A 292 1.49 -9.35 -11.36
CA SER A 292 1.67 -8.07 -10.65
C SER A 292 2.87 -7.31 -11.20
N LEU A 293 2.59 -6.16 -11.81
CA LEU A 293 3.55 -5.31 -12.50
C LEU A 293 3.79 -4.05 -11.67
N TYR A 294 4.97 -3.95 -11.05
CA TYR A 294 5.32 -2.84 -10.17
C TYR A 294 5.83 -1.66 -11.00
N VAL A 295 5.04 -0.59 -11.08
CA VAL A 295 5.34 0.60 -11.90
C VAL A 295 6.37 1.55 -11.26
N ASP A 296 6.72 1.33 -10.00
CA ASP A 296 7.72 2.07 -9.25
C ASP A 296 8.99 1.24 -8.94
N GLU A 297 9.15 0.09 -9.60
CA GLU A 297 10.34 -0.77 -9.48
C GLU A 297 11.58 -0.08 -10.06
N THR A 298 12.62 0.08 -9.24
CA THR A 298 13.85 0.83 -9.60
C THR A 298 14.95 -0.03 -10.22
N ASN A 299 14.80 -1.36 -10.20
CA ASN A 299 15.74 -2.26 -10.85
C ASN A 299 15.91 -1.92 -12.33
N LYS A 300 17.18 -1.75 -12.74
CA LYS A 300 17.50 -1.34 -14.11
C LYS A 300 17.23 -2.46 -15.10
N LEU A 301 16.66 -2.09 -16.23
CA LEU A 301 16.59 -2.97 -17.39
C LEU A 301 17.98 -3.21 -17.96
N PRO A 302 18.26 -4.38 -18.58
CA PRO A 302 19.42 -4.59 -19.42
C PRO A 302 19.57 -3.45 -20.43
N LYS A 303 20.80 -3.07 -20.78
CA LYS A 303 21.05 -1.92 -21.67
C LYS A 303 20.35 -2.05 -23.02
N GLU A 304 20.19 -3.27 -23.50
CA GLU A 304 19.56 -3.64 -24.78
C GLU A 304 18.03 -3.43 -24.75
N GLU A 305 17.42 -3.46 -23.56
CA GLU A 305 15.99 -3.24 -23.35
C GLU A 305 15.65 -1.78 -23.00
N GLN A 306 16.67 -0.92 -22.80
CA GLN A 306 16.45 0.49 -22.52
C GLN A 306 16.13 1.26 -23.81
N TYR A 307 15.08 2.07 -23.76
CA TYR A 307 14.66 2.87 -24.92
C TYR A 307 14.09 4.21 -24.50
N GLU A 308 13.82 5.08 -25.48
CA GLU A 308 13.13 6.35 -25.31
C GLU A 308 11.81 6.30 -26.07
N THR A 309 10.74 6.79 -25.44
CA THR A 309 9.41 6.91 -26.05
C THR A 309 8.79 8.27 -25.73
N LYS A 310 7.64 8.58 -26.33
CA LYS A 310 6.87 9.77 -26.01
C LYS A 310 5.64 9.38 -25.20
N LEU A 311 5.57 9.82 -23.97
CA LEU A 311 4.42 9.64 -23.11
C LEU A 311 3.73 11.00 -22.88
N ALA A 312 2.44 11.11 -23.20
CA ALA A 312 1.68 12.38 -23.11
C ALA A 312 2.40 13.57 -23.76
N GLY A 313 3.05 13.35 -24.91
CA GLY A 313 3.77 14.39 -25.66
C GLY A 313 5.16 14.77 -25.13
N LYS A 314 5.61 14.15 -24.02
CA LYS A 314 6.95 14.37 -23.43
C LYS A 314 7.87 13.19 -23.68
N ASN A 315 9.15 13.43 -23.91
CA ASN A 315 10.13 12.35 -24.02
C ASN A 315 10.31 11.67 -22.66
N LYS A 316 10.08 10.36 -22.62
CA LYS A 316 10.29 9.50 -21.45
C LYS A 316 11.40 8.50 -21.75
N LYS A 317 12.39 8.42 -20.86
CA LYS A 317 13.45 7.41 -20.90
C LYS A 317 13.02 6.21 -20.08
N VAL A 318 12.95 5.06 -20.72
CA VAL A 318 12.62 3.79 -20.08
C VAL A 318 13.94 3.09 -19.71
N ARG A 319 14.27 3.09 -18.43
CA ARG A 319 15.55 2.59 -17.91
C ARG A 319 15.38 1.53 -16.82
N THR A 320 14.24 1.55 -16.14
CA THR A 320 13.92 0.62 -15.05
C THR A 320 12.75 -0.28 -15.43
N ILE A 321 12.60 -1.37 -14.68
CA ILE A 321 11.44 -2.27 -14.82
C ILE A 321 10.14 -1.49 -14.58
N GLY A 322 10.12 -0.60 -13.60
CA GLY A 322 8.97 0.24 -13.31
C GLY A 322 8.65 1.22 -14.46
N ASP A 323 9.65 1.84 -15.08
CA ASP A 323 9.45 2.67 -16.28
C ASP A 323 8.77 1.87 -17.40
N LYS A 324 9.22 0.62 -17.64
CA LYS A 324 8.65 -0.28 -18.65
C LYS A 324 7.16 -0.52 -18.41
N TRP A 325 6.80 -0.87 -17.19
CA TRP A 325 5.41 -1.17 -16.84
C TRP A 325 4.52 0.07 -16.79
N MET A 326 5.05 1.21 -16.35
CA MET A 326 4.33 2.49 -16.40
C MET A 326 4.00 2.90 -17.83
N VAL A 327 4.98 2.81 -18.75
CA VAL A 327 4.77 3.13 -20.17
C VAL A 327 3.80 2.14 -20.80
N PHE A 328 3.97 0.84 -20.53
CA PHE A 328 3.07 -0.19 -21.01
C PHE A 328 1.62 0.04 -20.58
N GLN A 329 1.38 0.35 -19.29
CA GLN A 329 0.06 0.69 -18.77
C GLN A 329 -0.54 1.90 -19.48
N ALA A 330 0.24 2.97 -19.60
CA ALA A 330 -0.24 4.21 -20.19
C ALA A 330 -0.53 4.10 -21.70
N GLU A 331 0.32 3.40 -22.45
CA GLU A 331 0.14 3.24 -23.91
C GLU A 331 -0.98 2.25 -24.25
N LYS A 332 -1.04 1.12 -23.53
CA LYS A 332 -2.01 0.06 -23.86
C LYS A 332 -3.40 0.32 -23.29
N TYR A 333 -3.49 0.93 -22.11
CA TYR A 333 -4.75 1.09 -21.38
C TYR A 333 -5.16 2.56 -21.14
N GLY A 334 -4.35 3.53 -21.56
CA GLY A 334 -4.66 4.95 -21.44
C GLY A 334 -4.74 5.46 -19.99
N ASN A 335 -4.15 4.73 -19.05
CA ASN A 335 -4.23 5.01 -17.62
C ASN A 335 -2.85 4.84 -16.95
N ASN A 336 -2.59 5.62 -15.90
CA ASN A 336 -1.36 5.55 -15.12
C ASN A 336 -1.60 5.54 -13.60
N SER A 337 -2.84 5.29 -13.16
CA SER A 337 -3.18 5.17 -11.74
C SER A 337 -2.95 3.74 -11.22
N GLN A 338 -2.69 3.60 -9.91
CA GLN A 338 -2.56 2.33 -9.21
C GLN A 338 -3.46 2.33 -7.95
N PRO A 339 -4.02 1.17 -7.58
CA PRO A 339 -4.02 -0.09 -8.34
C PRO A 339 -4.90 0.00 -9.57
N TYR A 340 -4.51 -0.74 -10.62
CA TYR A 340 -5.30 -0.84 -11.85
C TYR A 340 -5.29 -2.27 -12.36
N TYR A 341 -6.46 -2.85 -12.55
CA TYR A 341 -6.65 -4.26 -12.88
C TYR A 341 -7.23 -4.43 -14.27
N VAL A 342 -6.64 -5.34 -15.02
CA VAL A 342 -7.10 -5.70 -16.37
C VAL A 342 -7.36 -7.19 -16.43
N PHE A 343 -8.51 -7.59 -16.95
CA PHE A 343 -8.89 -8.98 -17.10
C PHE A 343 -8.70 -9.43 -18.56
N LEU A 344 -7.81 -10.40 -18.79
CA LEU A 344 -7.44 -10.88 -20.11
C LEU A 344 -7.74 -12.36 -20.28
N ASP A 345 -7.96 -12.77 -21.53
CA ASP A 345 -7.89 -14.17 -21.93
C ASP A 345 -6.44 -14.63 -22.17
N THR A 346 -6.25 -15.88 -22.55
CA THR A 346 -4.95 -16.46 -22.85
C THR A 346 -4.32 -15.93 -24.14
N SER A 347 -5.07 -15.20 -24.99
CA SER A 347 -4.60 -14.53 -26.21
C SER A 347 -4.31 -13.03 -26.00
N GLU A 348 -4.33 -12.56 -24.76
CA GLU A 348 -4.14 -11.14 -24.36
C GLU A 348 -5.30 -10.21 -24.74
N LYS A 349 -6.45 -10.76 -25.11
CA LYS A 349 -7.65 -9.96 -25.37
C LYS A 349 -8.30 -9.58 -24.03
N GLN A 350 -8.62 -8.31 -23.89
CA GLN A 350 -9.38 -7.81 -22.75
C GLN A 350 -10.83 -8.32 -22.80
N LEU A 351 -11.30 -8.89 -21.69
CA LEU A 351 -12.61 -9.53 -21.59
C LEU A 351 -13.71 -8.61 -21.05
N ILE A 352 -13.37 -7.75 -20.11
CA ILE A 352 -14.29 -6.83 -19.44
C ILE A 352 -13.62 -5.48 -19.22
N GLU A 353 -14.37 -4.48 -18.73
CA GLU A 353 -13.83 -3.19 -18.33
C GLU A 353 -12.78 -3.32 -17.21
N ASN A 354 -11.86 -2.36 -17.16
CA ASN A 354 -10.80 -2.34 -16.16
C ASN A 354 -11.33 -1.95 -14.78
N ALA A 355 -10.69 -2.45 -13.71
CA ALA A 355 -11.02 -2.08 -12.34
C ALA A 355 -9.92 -1.23 -11.71
N ASN A 356 -10.31 -0.34 -10.80
CA ASN A 356 -9.44 0.50 -10.00
C ASN A 356 -9.97 0.61 -8.57
N TYR A 357 -9.22 1.25 -7.68
CA TYR A 357 -9.63 1.39 -6.28
C TYR A 357 -10.87 2.28 -6.09
N GLN A 358 -11.05 3.31 -6.92
CA GLN A 358 -12.16 4.26 -6.74
C GLN A 358 -13.51 3.61 -7.04
N ASP A 359 -13.59 2.83 -8.12
CA ASP A 359 -14.84 2.23 -8.58
C ASP A 359 -15.10 0.85 -7.95
N TYR A 360 -14.03 0.12 -7.64
CA TYR A 360 -14.09 -1.28 -7.18
C TYR A 360 -13.47 -1.50 -5.79
N GLY A 361 -13.29 -0.44 -4.99
CA GLY A 361 -12.68 -0.45 -3.66
C GLY A 361 -13.56 -1.08 -2.56
N SER A 362 -14.48 -1.98 -2.89
CA SER A 362 -15.26 -2.77 -1.93
C SER A 362 -15.27 -4.25 -2.29
N VAL A 363 -15.40 -5.12 -1.28
CA VAL A 363 -15.42 -6.58 -1.46
C VAL A 363 -16.48 -7.01 -2.47
N ASN A 364 -17.71 -6.50 -2.36
CA ASN A 364 -18.81 -6.90 -3.23
C ASN A 364 -18.59 -6.49 -4.70
N LEU A 365 -18.15 -5.25 -4.94
CA LEU A 365 -17.92 -4.74 -6.28
C LEU A 365 -16.76 -5.44 -6.96
N PHE A 366 -15.67 -5.66 -6.25
CA PHE A 366 -14.50 -6.35 -6.82
C PHE A 366 -14.78 -7.84 -7.07
N LYS A 367 -15.52 -8.49 -6.18
CA LYS A 367 -15.96 -9.87 -6.38
C LYS A 367 -16.87 -10.01 -7.60
N ASP A 368 -17.81 -9.08 -7.78
CA ASP A 368 -18.69 -9.06 -8.96
C ASP A 368 -17.88 -8.87 -10.25
N TRP A 369 -16.90 -7.96 -10.24
CA TRP A 369 -15.99 -7.75 -11.37
C TRP A 369 -15.20 -9.02 -11.73
N LEU A 370 -14.63 -9.72 -10.74
CA LEU A 370 -13.94 -11.00 -10.95
C LEU A 370 -14.86 -12.06 -11.56
N ASN A 371 -16.08 -12.19 -11.03
CA ASN A 371 -17.04 -13.19 -11.52
C ASN A 371 -17.50 -12.89 -12.96
N ARG A 372 -17.68 -11.62 -13.33
CA ARG A 372 -17.97 -11.23 -14.72
C ARG A 372 -16.82 -11.57 -15.66
N GLY A 373 -15.57 -11.35 -15.25
CA GLY A 373 -14.39 -11.73 -16.00
C GLY A 373 -14.28 -13.24 -16.22
N LEU A 374 -14.50 -14.01 -15.16
CA LEU A 374 -14.51 -15.49 -15.25
C LEU A 374 -15.63 -16.00 -16.15
N LYS A 375 -16.79 -15.37 -16.11
CA LYS A 375 -17.90 -15.72 -17.00
C LYS A 375 -17.57 -15.42 -18.46
N ALA A 376 -17.04 -14.23 -18.75
CA ALA A 376 -16.64 -13.82 -20.10
C ALA A 376 -15.50 -14.68 -20.69
N PHE A 377 -14.68 -15.30 -19.86
CA PHE A 377 -13.65 -16.25 -20.30
C PHE A 377 -14.22 -17.60 -20.71
N LYS A 378 -15.37 -18.00 -20.14
CA LYS A 378 -16.03 -19.29 -20.45
C LYS A 378 -16.96 -19.22 -21.65
N GLU A 379 -17.37 -18.02 -22.06
CA GLU A 379 -18.19 -17.73 -23.24
C GLU A 379 -17.34 -17.62 -24.51
#